data_4a8a6b36f25e4626bcd3a3632e8546e5
#
_entry.id   4a8a6b36f25e4626bcd3a3632e8546e5
#
_cell.length_a   1.000
_cell.length_b   1.000
_cell.length_c   1.000
_cell.angle_alpha   90.00
_cell.angle_beta   90.00
_cell.angle_gamma   90.00
#
_symmetry.space_group_name_H-M   'P 1'
#
loop_
_entity.id
_entity.type
_entity.pdbx_description
1 polymer ?
#
loop_
_entity_poly.entity_id
_entity_poly.type
_entity_poly.pdbx_seq_one_letter_code
_entity_poly.pdbx_strand_id
1 'polypeptide(L)'
;ALTLLAALTTLSGCSQKATEPSGTPDASAATATADEHSDAAGEHGDEADAPLTMTTEQQTAAGLRIEALAPMRLGEVLQAPGEVVDNAYGVTLITPRVEALVVRRHAKLGDEVATGAALVTLSSVEVAEAQGELRIAEQEWKRVDGLGRDAVSGRRYTEAAVAVEQARAKARAYGLANSSSGPATGEFTLYAPHAGRLTEDDFVIGQRIEPGDTLFRLVDESTVWVDATLPAEIARRVVVGKDATVVAAGVRLRGRVAQSAHRTAEDTRNAHVRVEVPNKGDQLHAGDFVEVSLSAAGSGIDQLAVPTEAIVQLQGQTVVFRERTAEEFEPVPIKVGTVVADHTIVTS
;
A
#
# COMPACT_ATOMS: atom_id res chain seq x y z
N ALA A 1 -23.45 -27.55 -40.36
CA ALA A 1 -24.37 -28.64 -39.99
C ALA A 1 -24.52 -28.54 -38.46
N LEU A 2 -25.56 -27.91 -38.01
CA LEU A 2 -26.85 -28.48 -37.51
C LEU A 2 -26.60 -29.51 -36.39
N THR A 3 -26.99 -29.29 -35.20
CA THR A 3 -28.34 -29.45 -34.65
C THR A 3 -28.50 -28.85 -33.25
N LEU A 4 -29.56 -28.15 -33.08
CA LEU A 4 -30.31 -27.67 -31.93
C LEU A 4 -30.83 -28.84 -31.06
N LEU A 5 -30.81 -28.74 -29.71
CA LEU A 5 -31.83 -29.38 -28.89
C LEU A 5 -32.10 -28.58 -27.61
N ALA A 6 -33.30 -28.03 -27.56
CA ALA A 6 -33.93 -27.42 -26.41
C ALA A 6 -34.56 -28.52 -25.54
N ALA A 7 -34.49 -28.36 -24.21
CA ALA A 7 -35.40 -29.07 -23.30
C ALA A 7 -35.88 -28.12 -22.21
N LEU A 8 -37.15 -27.78 -22.34
CA LEU A 8 -38.02 -27.06 -21.45
C LEU A 8 -38.60 -28.08 -20.43
N THR A 9 -38.54 -27.82 -19.13
CA THR A 9 -39.44 -28.45 -18.15
C THR A 9 -39.92 -27.41 -17.14
N THR A 10 -41.19 -27.17 -17.26
CA THR A 10 -42.12 -26.50 -16.35
C THR A 10 -42.52 -27.43 -15.20
N LEU A 11 -42.77 -26.89 -14.01
CA LEU A 11 -43.86 -27.22 -13.07
C LEU A 11 -43.74 -26.26 -11.87
N SER A 12 -44.68 -25.33 -11.68
CA SER A 12 -45.87 -25.35 -10.82
C SER A 12 -45.49 -25.51 -9.34
N GLY A 13 -45.67 -24.56 -8.46
CA GLY A 13 -46.88 -23.84 -8.10
C GLY A 13 -47.22 -24.21 -6.66
N CYS A 14 -47.26 -23.24 -5.75
CA CYS A 14 -48.30 -23.20 -4.70
C CYS A 14 -48.27 -21.85 -3.98
N SER A 15 -49.34 -21.15 -4.18
CA SER A 15 -49.85 -19.98 -3.46
C SER A 15 -50.35 -20.42 -2.08
N GLN A 16 -50.04 -19.63 -1.03
CA GLN A 16 -50.96 -19.57 0.13
C GLN A 16 -51.04 -18.14 0.66
N LYS A 17 -52.22 -17.76 0.72
CA LYS A 17 -53.03 -16.59 0.92
C LYS A 17 -53.04 -16.16 2.40
N ALA A 18 -53.17 -14.86 2.59
CA ALA A 18 -53.38 -14.03 3.75
C ALA A 18 -54.40 -14.55 4.80
N THR A 19 -54.20 -14.09 6.05
CA THR A 19 -55.34 -13.77 6.92
C THR A 19 -54.91 -12.69 7.93
N GLU A 20 -55.45 -11.49 7.77
CA GLU A 20 -55.67 -10.56 8.89
C GLU A 20 -56.82 -11.13 9.75
N PRO A 21 -56.89 -10.72 11.05
CA PRO A 21 -58.11 -10.08 11.48
C PRO A 21 -57.92 -8.80 12.30
N SER A 22 -58.71 -7.83 11.93
CA SER A 22 -59.14 -6.68 12.68
C SER A 22 -59.93 -7.09 13.93
N GLY A 23 -59.82 -6.29 15.02
CA GLY A 23 -60.66 -6.41 16.18
C GLY A 23 -60.42 -5.29 17.21
N THR A 24 -61.06 -4.15 16.99
CA THR A 24 -61.55 -3.33 18.13
C THR A 24 -62.91 -3.88 18.58
N PRO A 25 -63.22 -3.88 19.89
CA PRO A 25 -64.02 -2.82 20.44
C PRO A 25 -63.72 -2.51 21.95
N ASP A 26 -63.97 -1.41 22.38
CA ASP A 26 -65.10 -0.85 23.08
C ASP A 26 -64.75 -0.29 24.47
N ALA A 27 -65.32 0.86 24.67
CA ALA A 27 -65.27 1.67 25.87
C ALA A 27 -65.91 1.06 27.08
N SER A 28 -65.36 1.25 28.25
CA SER A 28 -66.17 1.32 29.48
C SER A 28 -65.60 2.34 30.47
N ALA A 29 -66.40 3.30 30.76
CA ALA A 29 -66.25 4.34 31.76
C ALA A 29 -66.40 3.76 33.18
N ALA A 30 -65.57 4.24 34.11
CA ALA A 30 -65.94 4.33 35.54
C ALA A 30 -65.12 5.43 36.22
N THR A 31 -65.75 6.56 36.44
CA THR A 31 -65.97 7.40 37.61
C THR A 31 -64.86 7.55 38.65
N ALA A 32 -64.40 8.77 38.73
CA ALA A 32 -64.07 9.68 39.83
C ALA A 32 -63.78 9.13 41.25
N THR A 33 -62.64 9.55 41.80
CA THR A 33 -62.59 10.21 43.06
C THR A 33 -61.46 11.24 43.07
N ALA A 34 -61.81 12.45 43.42
CA ALA A 34 -60.92 13.57 43.69
C ALA A 34 -60.26 13.35 45.07
N ASP A 35 -58.96 13.60 45.14
CA ASP A 35 -58.32 14.03 46.37
C ASP A 35 -57.33 15.16 46.04
N GLU A 36 -57.63 16.27 46.65
CA GLU A 36 -56.81 17.48 46.67
C GLU A 36 -55.50 17.20 47.42
N HIS A 37 -54.39 17.48 46.79
CA HIS A 37 -53.18 17.87 47.53
C HIS A 37 -52.44 18.96 46.76
N SER A 38 -52.61 20.15 47.30
CA SER A 38 -51.65 21.19 47.64
C SER A 38 -50.52 21.47 46.65
N ASP A 39 -50.58 22.64 46.08
CA ASP A 39 -49.51 23.44 45.49
C ASP A 39 -48.19 23.32 46.27
N ALA A 40 -47.16 22.84 45.56
CA ALA A 40 -45.80 23.24 45.76
C ALA A 40 -45.25 23.56 44.39
N ALA A 41 -45.30 24.85 44.05
CA ALA A 41 -44.52 25.39 42.93
C ALA A 41 -43.03 25.17 43.22
N GLY A 42 -42.46 24.06 42.68
CA GLY A 42 -41.03 23.89 42.50
C GLY A 42 -40.60 24.61 41.25
N GLU A 43 -39.96 25.76 41.41
CA GLU A 43 -39.16 26.40 40.39
C GLU A 43 -38.18 25.40 39.79
N HIS A 44 -38.46 24.82 38.64
CA HIS A 44 -37.44 24.24 37.79
C HIS A 44 -36.72 25.41 37.10
N GLY A 45 -35.87 26.08 37.91
CA GLY A 45 -34.88 27.01 37.42
C GLY A 45 -33.81 26.26 36.67
N ASP A 46 -33.39 26.85 35.58
CA ASP A 46 -32.27 26.56 34.69
C ASP A 46 -31.05 25.94 35.38
N GLU A 47 -31.00 24.62 35.55
CA GLU A 47 -29.79 23.89 35.97
C GLU A 47 -28.84 23.59 34.80
N ALA A 48 -29.18 24.01 33.61
CA ALA A 48 -28.37 23.73 32.41
C ALA A 48 -27.08 24.57 32.34
N ASP A 49 -27.00 25.70 33.04
CA ASP A 49 -25.89 26.66 32.97
C ASP A 49 -25.06 26.73 34.27
N ALA A 50 -25.21 25.79 35.20
CA ALA A 50 -24.42 25.78 36.43
C ALA A 50 -22.95 25.44 36.13
N PRO A 51 -21.97 26.27 36.52
CA PRO A 51 -20.56 25.97 36.31
C PRO A 51 -20.16 24.71 37.10
N LEU A 52 -19.41 23.84 36.43
CA LEU A 52 -18.80 22.67 37.07
C LEU A 52 -17.57 23.11 37.85
N THR A 53 -17.52 22.84 39.13
CA THR A 53 -16.37 23.15 39.99
C THR A 53 -15.53 21.90 40.25
N MET A 54 -14.20 21.97 39.93
CA MET A 54 -13.23 20.91 40.21
C MET A 54 -11.95 21.50 40.76
N THR A 55 -11.52 20.99 41.93
CA THR A 55 -10.24 21.40 42.50
C THR A 55 -9.06 20.92 41.61
N THR A 56 -7.93 21.56 41.71
CA THR A 56 -6.71 21.19 40.94
C THR A 56 -6.29 19.74 41.21
N GLU A 57 -6.52 19.21 42.40
CA GLU A 57 -6.25 17.79 42.73
C GLU A 57 -7.19 16.85 41.99
N GLN A 58 -8.48 17.20 41.92
CA GLN A 58 -9.48 16.42 41.16
C GLN A 58 -9.22 16.45 39.65
N GLN A 59 -8.81 17.60 39.12
CA GLN A 59 -8.43 17.73 37.70
C GLN A 59 -7.26 16.82 37.38
N THR A 60 -6.22 16.80 38.19
CA THR A 60 -5.04 15.95 38.00
C THR A 60 -5.38 14.47 38.13
N ALA A 61 -6.22 14.10 39.13
CA ALA A 61 -6.67 12.73 39.32
C ALA A 61 -7.54 12.21 38.18
N ALA A 62 -8.34 13.10 37.57
CA ALA A 62 -9.16 12.81 36.38
C ALA A 62 -8.38 12.83 35.07
N GLY A 63 -7.09 13.26 35.07
CA GLY A 63 -6.28 13.39 33.86
C GLY A 63 -6.74 14.50 32.90
N LEU A 64 -7.43 15.53 33.46
CA LEU A 64 -7.95 16.64 32.66
C LEU A 64 -6.80 17.44 32.04
N ARG A 65 -6.92 17.72 30.76
CA ARG A 65 -6.00 18.59 30.02
C ARG A 65 -6.74 19.83 29.56
N ILE A 66 -6.17 20.98 29.87
CA ILE A 66 -6.70 22.27 29.47
C ILE A 66 -5.76 22.82 28.39
N GLU A 67 -6.29 23.06 27.19
CA GLU A 67 -5.56 23.60 26.07
C GLU A 67 -6.18 24.89 25.57
N ALA A 68 -5.33 25.87 25.20
CA ALA A 68 -5.82 27.08 24.60
C ALA A 68 -6.32 26.83 23.17
N LEU A 69 -7.59 27.14 22.92
CA LEU A 69 -8.17 27.02 21.60
C LEU A 69 -7.59 28.09 20.65
N ALA A 70 -6.84 27.68 19.65
CA ALA A 70 -6.31 28.53 18.62
C ALA A 70 -6.88 28.16 17.26
N PRO A 71 -7.07 29.12 16.35
CA PRO A 71 -7.43 28.82 14.98
C PRO A 71 -6.36 27.91 14.33
N MET A 72 -6.77 26.78 13.80
CA MET A 72 -5.91 25.84 13.10
C MET A 72 -6.23 25.84 11.60
N ARG A 73 -5.20 25.76 10.78
CA ARG A 73 -5.37 25.49 9.35
C ARG A 73 -5.56 23.99 9.16
N LEU A 74 -6.80 23.57 9.22
CA LEU A 74 -7.16 22.19 8.88
C LEU A 74 -7.22 22.07 7.36
N GLY A 75 -6.31 21.28 6.81
CA GLY A 75 -6.36 20.95 5.38
C GLY A 75 -7.58 20.09 5.08
N GLU A 76 -8.24 20.37 3.96
CA GLU A 76 -9.28 19.49 3.45
C GLU A 76 -8.70 18.10 3.20
N VAL A 77 -9.37 17.08 3.73
CA VAL A 77 -9.03 15.67 3.47
C VAL A 77 -9.90 15.17 2.32
N LEU A 78 -9.25 14.75 1.25
CA LEU A 78 -9.87 14.14 0.08
C LEU A 78 -9.84 12.64 0.22
N GLN A 79 -10.98 11.99 0.10
CA GLN A 79 -11.07 10.52 0.06
C GLN A 79 -11.22 10.06 -1.38
N ALA A 80 -10.48 9.01 -1.74
CA ALA A 80 -10.50 8.42 -3.07
C ALA A 80 -10.35 6.91 -3.01
N PRO A 81 -11.02 6.18 -3.89
CA PRO A 81 -10.69 4.78 -4.13
C PRO A 81 -9.32 4.69 -4.80
N GLY A 82 -8.56 3.67 -4.44
CA GLY A 82 -7.26 3.40 -5.00
C GLY A 82 -7.06 1.92 -5.27
N GLU A 83 -6.11 1.61 -6.13
CA GLU A 83 -5.66 0.26 -6.44
C GLU A 83 -4.17 0.16 -6.14
N VAL A 84 -3.77 -0.93 -5.50
CA VAL A 84 -2.37 -1.22 -5.22
C VAL A 84 -1.73 -1.74 -6.50
N VAL A 85 -0.60 -1.17 -6.87
CA VAL A 85 0.20 -1.58 -8.02
C VAL A 85 1.65 -1.79 -7.63
N ASP A 86 2.34 -2.65 -8.39
CA ASP A 86 3.78 -2.85 -8.18
C ASP A 86 4.54 -1.54 -8.31
N ASN A 87 5.54 -1.34 -7.46
CA ASN A 87 6.53 -0.30 -7.68
C ASN A 87 7.39 -0.66 -8.88
N ALA A 88 7.15 -0.01 -10.02
CA ALA A 88 7.87 -0.30 -11.26
C ALA A 88 9.41 -0.16 -11.14
N TYR A 89 9.90 0.61 -10.17
CA TYR A 89 11.34 0.72 -9.90
C TYR A 89 11.91 -0.47 -9.14
N GLY A 90 11.04 -1.24 -8.46
CA GLY A 90 11.39 -2.49 -7.76
C GLY A 90 11.23 -3.74 -8.63
N VAL A 91 10.83 -3.59 -9.91
CA VAL A 91 10.62 -4.73 -10.82
C VAL A 91 11.88 -5.00 -11.63
N THR A 92 12.31 -6.26 -11.65
CA THR A 92 13.42 -6.74 -12.47
C THR A 92 12.99 -7.95 -13.29
N LEU A 93 13.19 -7.88 -14.59
CA LEU A 93 13.00 -9.01 -15.49
C LEU A 93 14.28 -9.84 -15.54
N ILE A 94 14.17 -11.13 -15.28
CA ILE A 94 15.27 -12.09 -15.38
C ILE A 94 15.23 -12.71 -16.77
N THR A 95 16.18 -12.30 -17.59
CA THR A 95 16.27 -12.67 -19.01
C THR A 95 17.64 -13.27 -19.32
N PRO A 96 17.75 -14.24 -20.23
CA PRO A 96 19.05 -14.73 -20.72
C PRO A 96 19.66 -13.68 -21.64
N ARG A 97 20.99 -13.64 -21.68
CA ARG A 97 21.77 -12.78 -22.58
C ARG A 97 22.18 -13.47 -23.87
N VAL A 98 22.04 -14.78 -23.90
CA VAL A 98 22.39 -15.67 -25.01
C VAL A 98 21.29 -16.69 -25.21
N GLU A 99 21.23 -17.26 -26.39
CA GLU A 99 20.37 -18.40 -26.67
C GLU A 99 20.77 -19.58 -25.79
N ALA A 100 19.78 -20.21 -25.13
CA ALA A 100 20.03 -21.29 -24.20
C ALA A 100 18.86 -22.27 -24.10
N LEU A 101 19.15 -23.46 -23.57
CA LEU A 101 18.17 -24.48 -23.20
C LEU A 101 17.96 -24.45 -21.68
N VAL A 102 16.72 -24.52 -21.24
CA VAL A 102 16.38 -24.62 -19.80
C VAL A 102 16.72 -26.04 -19.30
N VAL A 103 17.69 -26.14 -18.38
CA VAL A 103 18.13 -27.42 -17.82
C VAL A 103 17.43 -27.72 -16.49
N ARG A 104 17.38 -26.73 -15.61
CA ARG A 104 16.82 -26.90 -14.27
C ARG A 104 16.19 -25.62 -13.75
N ARG A 105 15.02 -25.74 -13.15
CA ARG A 105 14.36 -24.69 -12.40
C ARG A 105 14.70 -24.85 -10.91
N HIS A 106 15.06 -23.76 -10.24
CA HIS A 106 15.38 -23.72 -8.81
C HIS A 106 14.32 -22.99 -8.00
N ALA A 107 13.59 -22.06 -8.62
CA ALA A 107 12.52 -21.28 -8.01
C ALA A 107 11.27 -21.33 -8.89
N LYS A 108 10.11 -21.03 -8.31
CA LYS A 108 8.80 -21.07 -8.98
C LYS A 108 7.99 -19.82 -8.66
N LEU A 109 6.89 -19.63 -9.38
CA LEU A 109 5.91 -18.57 -9.15
C LEU A 109 5.50 -18.52 -7.68
N GLY A 110 5.48 -17.30 -7.12
CA GLY A 110 5.11 -17.04 -5.72
C GLY A 110 6.23 -17.20 -4.70
N ASP A 111 7.38 -17.77 -5.08
CA ASP A 111 8.51 -17.91 -4.14
C ASP A 111 9.08 -16.53 -3.79
N GLU A 112 9.37 -16.35 -2.51
CA GLU A 112 10.17 -15.24 -2.01
C GLU A 112 11.64 -15.64 -2.03
N VAL A 113 12.47 -14.84 -2.72
CA VAL A 113 13.88 -15.15 -2.94
C VAL A 113 14.78 -14.09 -2.33
N ALA A 114 15.91 -14.52 -1.76
CA ALA A 114 16.94 -13.60 -1.28
C ALA A 114 17.86 -13.17 -2.43
N THR A 115 18.57 -12.06 -2.27
CA THR A 115 19.66 -11.66 -3.18
C THR A 115 20.66 -12.78 -3.38
N GLY A 116 20.97 -13.10 -4.64
CA GLY A 116 21.90 -14.18 -5.00
C GLY A 116 21.30 -15.58 -4.95
N ALA A 117 20.01 -15.75 -4.72
CA ALA A 117 19.35 -17.05 -4.83
C ALA A 117 19.40 -17.56 -6.28
N ALA A 118 19.64 -18.86 -6.47
CA ALA A 118 19.61 -19.49 -7.78
C ALA A 118 18.16 -19.58 -8.27
N LEU A 119 17.89 -19.16 -9.51
CA LEU A 119 16.54 -19.14 -10.11
C LEU A 119 16.40 -20.23 -11.17
N VAL A 120 17.31 -20.28 -12.13
CA VAL A 120 17.27 -21.22 -13.25
C VAL A 120 18.68 -21.53 -13.74
N THR A 121 18.95 -22.80 -14.05
CA THR A 121 20.17 -23.23 -14.76
C THR A 121 19.85 -23.45 -16.23
N LEU A 122 20.63 -22.83 -17.06
CA LEU A 122 20.56 -22.80 -18.50
C LEU A 122 21.80 -23.47 -19.10
N SER A 123 21.69 -23.96 -20.34
CA SER A 123 22.83 -24.50 -21.13
C SER A 123 22.89 -23.79 -22.48
N SER A 124 24.07 -23.32 -22.85
CA SER A 124 24.32 -22.63 -24.11
C SER A 124 25.66 -23.05 -24.71
N VAL A 125 25.70 -23.20 -26.05
CA VAL A 125 26.92 -23.49 -26.80
C VAL A 125 27.88 -22.29 -26.72
N GLU A 126 27.36 -21.07 -26.87
CA GLU A 126 28.17 -19.86 -26.76
C GLU A 126 28.85 -19.70 -25.39
N VAL A 127 28.13 -20.09 -24.34
CA VAL A 127 28.68 -20.10 -22.97
C VAL A 127 29.77 -21.16 -22.84
N ALA A 128 29.59 -22.36 -23.42
CA ALA A 128 30.63 -23.40 -23.41
C ALA A 128 31.91 -22.94 -24.10
N GLU A 129 31.79 -22.27 -25.22
CA GLU A 129 32.93 -21.69 -25.94
C GLU A 129 33.62 -20.59 -25.11
N ALA A 130 32.85 -19.66 -24.55
CA ALA A 130 33.40 -18.60 -23.69
C ALA A 130 34.10 -19.14 -22.43
N GLN A 131 33.54 -20.18 -21.79
CA GLN A 131 34.17 -20.89 -20.67
C GLN A 131 35.47 -21.58 -21.07
N GLY A 132 35.50 -22.19 -22.26
CA GLY A 132 36.69 -22.83 -22.85
C GLY A 132 37.80 -21.81 -23.13
N GLU A 133 37.48 -20.72 -23.83
CA GLU A 133 38.39 -19.62 -24.11
C GLU A 133 38.98 -19.01 -22.84
N LEU A 134 38.13 -18.72 -21.85
CA LEU A 134 38.54 -18.17 -20.56
C LEU A 134 39.54 -19.10 -19.85
N ARG A 135 39.25 -20.38 -19.82
CA ARG A 135 40.13 -21.36 -19.16
C ARG A 135 41.50 -21.45 -19.84
N ILE A 136 41.54 -21.45 -21.19
CA ILE A 136 42.78 -21.49 -21.94
C ILE A 136 43.59 -20.21 -21.66
N ALA A 137 42.95 -19.06 -21.71
CA ALA A 137 43.61 -17.77 -21.49
C ALA A 137 44.13 -17.65 -20.04
N GLU A 138 43.38 -18.13 -19.04
CA GLU A 138 43.80 -18.12 -17.64
C GLU A 138 44.96 -19.09 -17.36
N GLN A 139 44.97 -20.26 -18.01
CA GLN A 139 46.09 -21.18 -17.89
C GLN A 139 47.36 -20.60 -18.50
N GLU A 140 47.27 -19.99 -19.68
CA GLU A 140 48.44 -19.34 -20.33
C GLU A 140 48.90 -18.13 -19.51
N TRP A 141 47.99 -17.31 -19.02
CA TRP A 141 48.34 -16.19 -18.15
C TRP A 141 49.05 -16.65 -16.88
N LYS A 142 48.49 -17.63 -16.17
CA LYS A 142 49.10 -18.23 -14.96
C LYS A 142 50.51 -18.76 -15.23
N ARG A 143 50.72 -19.37 -16.39
CA ARG A 143 52.04 -19.87 -16.79
C ARG A 143 53.03 -18.73 -17.06
N VAL A 144 52.61 -17.74 -17.82
CA VAL A 144 53.48 -16.61 -18.23
C VAL A 144 53.78 -15.72 -17.02
N ASP A 145 52.80 -15.44 -16.19
CA ASP A 145 52.96 -14.63 -15.00
C ASP A 145 53.87 -15.32 -13.95
N GLY A 146 53.72 -16.64 -13.80
CA GLY A 146 54.53 -17.45 -12.92
C GLY A 146 56.01 -17.54 -13.35
N LEU A 147 56.33 -17.40 -14.66
CA LEU A 147 57.71 -17.34 -15.16
C LEU A 147 58.35 -15.96 -14.91
N GLY A 148 57.55 -14.91 -14.78
CA GLY A 148 58.00 -13.55 -14.58
C GLY A 148 58.46 -12.83 -15.85
N ARG A 149 58.52 -11.48 -15.82
CA ARG A 149 58.86 -10.65 -16.94
C ARG A 149 60.27 -10.81 -17.49
N ASP A 150 61.17 -11.29 -16.62
CA ASP A 150 62.58 -11.51 -16.96
C ASP A 150 62.80 -12.80 -17.75
N ALA A 151 61.92 -13.77 -17.63
CA ALA A 151 62.03 -15.06 -18.31
C ALA A 151 61.20 -15.19 -19.60
N VAL A 152 60.31 -14.23 -19.88
CA VAL A 152 59.48 -14.18 -21.08
C VAL A 152 59.66 -12.85 -21.80
N SER A 153 59.51 -12.87 -23.13
CA SER A 153 59.56 -11.61 -23.89
C SER A 153 58.40 -10.68 -23.47
N GLY A 154 58.67 -9.37 -23.39
CA GLY A 154 57.66 -8.38 -23.05
C GLY A 154 56.39 -8.45 -23.90
N ARG A 155 56.57 -8.76 -25.21
CA ARG A 155 55.47 -9.00 -26.14
C ARG A 155 54.56 -10.15 -25.69
N ARG A 156 55.13 -11.31 -25.35
CA ARG A 156 54.36 -12.51 -24.96
C ARG A 156 53.63 -12.25 -23.63
N TYR A 157 54.28 -11.55 -22.70
CA TYR A 157 53.64 -11.17 -21.41
C TYR A 157 52.43 -10.31 -21.67
N THR A 158 52.56 -9.28 -22.51
CA THR A 158 51.44 -8.39 -22.87
C THR A 158 50.32 -9.12 -23.60
N GLU A 159 50.67 -9.97 -24.58
CA GLU A 159 49.68 -10.77 -25.34
C GLU A 159 48.86 -11.67 -24.39
N ALA A 160 49.49 -12.37 -23.44
CA ALA A 160 48.78 -13.22 -22.47
C ALA A 160 47.89 -12.40 -21.51
N ALA A 161 48.38 -11.25 -21.08
CA ALA A 161 47.60 -10.34 -20.21
C ALA A 161 46.34 -9.81 -20.92
N VAL A 162 46.47 -9.38 -22.17
CA VAL A 162 45.33 -8.89 -22.97
C VAL A 162 44.38 -10.03 -23.30
N ALA A 163 44.85 -11.23 -23.64
CA ALA A 163 44.01 -12.37 -23.93
C ALA A 163 43.13 -12.78 -22.72
N VAL A 164 43.70 -12.82 -21.50
CA VAL A 164 42.91 -13.17 -20.33
C VAL A 164 41.89 -12.09 -19.99
N GLU A 165 42.22 -10.81 -20.15
CA GLU A 165 41.29 -9.71 -19.95
C GLU A 165 40.12 -9.73 -20.94
N GLN A 166 40.40 -10.01 -22.23
CA GLN A 166 39.36 -10.18 -23.24
C GLN A 166 38.43 -11.37 -22.93
N ALA A 167 39.00 -12.53 -22.61
CA ALA A 167 38.21 -13.70 -22.24
C ALA A 167 37.35 -13.47 -21.00
N ARG A 168 37.88 -12.78 -19.98
CA ARG A 168 37.12 -12.39 -18.78
C ARG A 168 36.00 -11.40 -19.11
N ALA A 169 36.27 -10.43 -20.01
CA ALA A 169 35.26 -9.47 -20.45
C ALA A 169 34.11 -10.19 -21.18
N LYS A 170 34.41 -11.14 -22.06
CA LYS A 170 33.43 -11.98 -22.76
C LYS A 170 32.61 -12.81 -21.75
N ALA A 171 33.25 -13.47 -20.79
CA ALA A 171 32.57 -14.24 -19.76
C ALA A 171 31.64 -13.36 -18.90
N ARG A 172 32.07 -12.16 -18.50
CA ARG A 172 31.23 -11.22 -17.76
C ARG A 172 30.02 -10.73 -18.57
N ALA A 173 30.20 -10.53 -19.89
CA ALA A 173 29.11 -10.15 -20.77
C ALA A 173 27.99 -11.20 -20.81
N TYR A 174 28.34 -12.47 -20.66
CA TYR A 174 27.38 -13.59 -20.56
C TYR A 174 26.86 -13.84 -19.12
N GLY A 175 27.28 -13.04 -18.14
CA GLY A 175 26.85 -13.21 -16.75
C GLY A 175 27.63 -14.26 -15.96
N LEU A 176 28.77 -14.70 -16.48
CA LEU A 176 29.61 -15.77 -15.89
C LEU A 176 30.62 -15.24 -14.87
N ALA A 177 30.27 -14.25 -14.07
CA ALA A 177 31.21 -13.52 -13.21
C ALA A 177 32.02 -14.43 -12.24
N ASN A 178 31.55 -15.65 -11.94
CA ASN A 178 32.15 -16.57 -10.95
C ASN A 178 32.53 -17.94 -11.54
N SER A 179 32.57 -18.12 -12.87
CA SER A 179 32.68 -19.45 -13.51
C SER A 179 34.11 -19.86 -13.86
N SER A 180 35.15 -19.24 -13.29
CA SER A 180 36.55 -19.43 -13.69
C SER A 180 37.18 -20.79 -13.37
N SER A 181 36.52 -21.67 -12.60
CA SER A 181 37.18 -22.86 -12.05
C SER A 181 36.54 -24.22 -12.43
N GLY A 182 35.44 -24.20 -13.23
CA GLY A 182 34.71 -25.42 -13.61
C GLY A 182 35.03 -25.96 -15.02
N PRO A 183 34.55 -27.15 -15.36
CA PRO A 183 34.57 -27.66 -16.74
C PRO A 183 33.70 -26.75 -17.64
N ALA A 184 34.10 -26.62 -18.91
CA ALA A 184 33.32 -25.85 -19.89
C ALA A 184 32.10 -26.69 -20.35
N THR A 185 31.08 -26.74 -19.52
CA THR A 185 29.84 -27.51 -19.76
C THR A 185 28.80 -26.72 -20.54
N GLY A 186 28.98 -25.42 -20.66
CA GLY A 186 27.97 -24.52 -21.20
C GLY A 186 26.83 -24.22 -20.22
N GLU A 187 26.82 -24.86 -19.07
CA GLU A 187 25.82 -24.58 -18.04
C GLU A 187 26.16 -23.30 -17.29
N PHE A 188 25.13 -22.49 -17.01
CA PHE A 188 25.19 -21.29 -16.20
C PHE A 188 23.87 -21.08 -15.47
N THR A 189 23.95 -20.41 -14.34
CA THR A 189 22.76 -20.16 -13.50
C THR A 189 22.49 -18.67 -13.43
N LEU A 190 21.22 -18.31 -13.63
CA LEU A 190 20.74 -16.95 -13.38
C LEU A 190 20.35 -16.86 -11.90
N TYR A 191 20.77 -15.77 -11.29
CA TYR A 191 20.58 -15.51 -9.85
C TYR A 191 19.70 -14.25 -9.67
N ALA A 192 19.01 -14.20 -8.52
CA ALA A 192 18.24 -13.05 -8.12
C ALA A 192 19.18 -11.84 -7.83
N PRO A 193 19.01 -10.69 -8.52
CA PRO A 193 19.84 -9.52 -8.28
C PRO A 193 19.53 -8.79 -6.96
N HIS A 194 18.33 -8.92 -6.47
CA HIS A 194 17.85 -8.42 -5.18
C HIS A 194 16.87 -9.40 -4.55
N ALA A 195 16.50 -9.18 -3.30
CA ALA A 195 15.44 -9.92 -2.65
C ALA A 195 14.07 -9.48 -3.20
N GLY A 196 13.09 -10.38 -3.22
CA GLY A 196 11.74 -10.10 -3.70
C GLY A 196 10.94 -11.35 -4.00
N ARG A 197 9.76 -11.19 -4.55
CA ARG A 197 8.85 -12.25 -4.94
C ARG A 197 8.84 -12.47 -6.45
N LEU A 198 8.75 -13.73 -6.88
CA LEU A 198 8.60 -14.09 -8.27
C LEU A 198 7.12 -14.06 -8.66
N THR A 199 6.75 -13.14 -9.57
CA THR A 199 5.36 -12.92 -10.00
C THR A 199 5.05 -13.50 -11.38
N GLU A 200 6.08 -13.91 -12.15
CA GLU A 200 5.95 -14.59 -13.44
C GLU A 200 7.03 -15.67 -13.57
N ASP A 201 6.69 -16.83 -14.17
CA ASP A 201 7.63 -17.93 -14.46
C ASP A 201 7.23 -18.72 -15.71
N ASP A 202 6.92 -18.03 -16.80
CA ASP A 202 6.32 -18.59 -18.03
C ASP A 202 7.33 -19.32 -18.92
N PHE A 203 7.91 -20.43 -18.42
CA PHE A 203 8.80 -21.31 -19.20
C PHE A 203 8.76 -22.74 -18.66
N VAL A 204 9.21 -23.71 -19.46
CA VAL A 204 9.30 -25.13 -19.08
C VAL A 204 10.72 -25.66 -19.24
N ILE A 205 11.06 -26.70 -18.44
CA ILE A 205 12.34 -27.41 -18.57
C ILE A 205 12.43 -28.07 -19.95
N GLY A 206 13.57 -27.93 -20.63
CA GLY A 206 13.77 -28.39 -22.00
C GLY A 206 13.35 -27.38 -23.08
N GLN A 207 12.79 -26.24 -22.70
CA GLN A 207 12.49 -25.16 -23.62
C GLN A 207 13.76 -24.46 -24.08
N ARG A 208 13.82 -24.14 -25.39
CA ARG A 208 14.81 -23.23 -25.96
C ARG A 208 14.30 -21.80 -25.81
N ILE A 209 15.17 -20.95 -25.33
CA ILE A 209 14.89 -19.54 -25.04
C ILE A 209 15.87 -18.63 -25.77
N GLU A 210 15.40 -17.48 -26.17
CA GLU A 210 16.17 -16.49 -26.91
C GLU A 210 16.64 -15.35 -25.99
N PRO A 211 17.67 -14.58 -26.38
CA PRO A 211 18.08 -13.39 -25.64
C PRO A 211 16.93 -12.40 -25.50
N GLY A 212 16.61 -12.01 -24.26
CA GLY A 212 15.53 -11.06 -23.97
C GLY A 212 14.21 -11.71 -23.58
N ASP A 213 14.03 -13.02 -23.75
CA ASP A 213 12.84 -13.70 -23.23
C ASP A 213 12.78 -13.58 -21.71
N THR A 214 11.63 -13.21 -21.19
CA THR A 214 11.43 -13.10 -19.73
C THR A 214 11.19 -14.49 -19.15
N LEU A 215 12.11 -14.93 -18.27
CA LEU A 215 11.97 -16.18 -17.54
C LEU A 215 11.27 -15.97 -16.20
N PHE A 216 11.65 -14.93 -15.50
CA PHE A 216 11.02 -14.54 -14.25
C PHE A 216 10.82 -13.03 -14.19
N ARG A 217 9.78 -12.63 -13.52
CA ARG A 217 9.55 -11.27 -13.05
C ARG A 217 9.78 -11.26 -11.55
N LEU A 218 10.81 -10.56 -11.11
CA LEU A 218 11.14 -10.39 -9.70
C LEU A 218 10.68 -9.00 -9.24
N VAL A 219 9.86 -8.95 -8.20
CA VAL A 219 9.28 -7.73 -7.64
C VAL A 219 9.76 -7.54 -6.21
N ASP A 220 10.31 -6.37 -5.91
CA ASP A 220 10.55 -5.92 -4.54
C ASP A 220 9.26 -5.31 -3.98
N GLU A 221 8.56 -6.07 -3.15
CA GLU A 221 7.28 -5.70 -2.53
C GLU A 221 7.46 -4.91 -1.23
N SER A 222 8.68 -4.53 -0.85
CA SER A 222 8.95 -3.74 0.36
C SER A 222 8.31 -2.35 0.34
N THR A 223 8.04 -1.85 -0.86
CA THR A 223 7.36 -0.58 -1.12
C THR A 223 6.45 -0.76 -2.32
N VAL A 224 5.17 -0.52 -2.14
CA VAL A 224 4.16 -0.58 -3.19
C VAL A 224 3.64 0.81 -3.55
N TRP A 225 3.06 0.94 -4.70
CA TRP A 225 2.33 2.13 -5.09
C TRP A 225 0.83 1.92 -4.96
N VAL A 226 0.14 2.98 -4.62
CA VAL A 226 -1.32 3.05 -4.64
C VAL A 226 -1.72 4.15 -5.60
N ASP A 227 -2.39 3.78 -6.66
CA ASP A 227 -2.93 4.73 -7.64
C ASP A 227 -4.37 5.12 -7.25
N ALA A 228 -4.49 6.25 -6.54
CA ALA A 228 -5.77 6.81 -6.12
C ALA A 228 -6.43 7.54 -7.29
N THR A 229 -7.69 7.25 -7.58
CA THR A 229 -8.45 7.81 -8.69
C THR A 229 -9.34 8.95 -8.22
N LEU A 230 -9.15 10.14 -8.79
CA LEU A 230 -9.87 11.37 -8.45
C LEU A 230 -10.27 12.11 -9.72
N PRO A 231 -11.38 12.88 -9.71
CA PRO A 231 -11.64 13.87 -10.76
C PRO A 231 -10.44 14.80 -10.95
N ALA A 232 -10.07 15.09 -12.19
CA ALA A 232 -8.84 15.81 -12.52
C ALA A 232 -8.73 17.19 -11.82
N GLU A 233 -9.85 17.88 -11.61
CA GLU A 233 -9.87 19.18 -10.90
C GLU A 233 -9.50 19.02 -9.41
N ILE A 234 -9.96 17.94 -8.79
CA ILE A 234 -9.65 17.62 -7.38
C ILE A 234 -8.21 17.14 -7.25
N ALA A 235 -7.77 16.28 -8.16
CA ALA A 235 -6.42 15.75 -8.15
C ALA A 235 -5.34 16.83 -8.24
N ARG A 236 -5.59 17.94 -8.96
CA ARG A 236 -4.66 19.09 -9.02
C ARG A 236 -4.47 19.80 -7.69
N ARG A 237 -5.38 19.63 -6.75
CA ARG A 237 -5.31 20.19 -5.40
C ARG A 237 -4.47 19.34 -4.44
N VAL A 238 -4.14 18.13 -4.83
CA VAL A 238 -3.31 17.23 -4.00
C VAL A 238 -1.86 17.69 -4.03
N VAL A 239 -1.23 17.77 -2.84
CA VAL A 239 0.15 18.24 -2.71
C VAL A 239 1.10 17.04 -2.72
N VAL A 240 2.01 17.05 -3.69
CA VAL A 240 3.10 16.07 -3.77
C VAL A 240 4.03 16.20 -2.56
N GLY A 241 4.49 15.07 -2.03
CA GLY A 241 5.37 14.99 -0.86
C GLY A 241 4.65 15.06 0.48
N LYS A 242 3.33 15.24 0.52
CA LYS A 242 2.53 15.19 1.74
C LYS A 242 2.18 13.75 2.12
N ASP A 243 1.93 13.57 3.42
CA ASP A 243 1.48 12.29 3.95
C ASP A 243 0.08 11.95 3.44
N ALA A 244 -0.14 10.68 3.19
CA ALA A 244 -1.42 10.07 2.84
C ALA A 244 -1.70 8.89 3.77
N THR A 245 -2.97 8.60 4.00
CA THR A 245 -3.38 7.42 4.74
C THR A 245 -4.07 6.47 3.78
N VAL A 246 -3.63 5.22 3.77
CA VAL A 246 -4.20 4.15 2.97
C VAL A 246 -4.88 3.15 3.92
N VAL A 247 -6.12 2.80 3.65
CA VAL A 247 -6.89 1.83 4.43
C VAL A 247 -7.16 0.61 3.56
N ALA A 248 -6.60 -0.52 3.95
CA ALA A 248 -6.78 -1.81 3.31
C ALA A 248 -7.28 -2.83 4.34
N ALA A 249 -8.38 -3.52 4.07
CA ALA A 249 -8.96 -4.54 4.97
C ALA A 249 -9.05 -4.12 6.45
N GLY A 250 -9.30 -2.82 6.72
CA GLY A 250 -9.40 -2.26 8.08
C GLY A 250 -8.06 -1.85 8.70
N VAL A 251 -6.94 -2.10 8.05
CA VAL A 251 -5.61 -1.67 8.50
C VAL A 251 -5.28 -0.30 7.91
N ARG A 252 -4.77 0.61 8.74
CA ARG A 252 -4.34 1.94 8.32
C ARG A 252 -2.83 1.97 8.12
N LEU A 253 -2.41 2.29 6.91
CA LEU A 253 -1.02 2.41 6.51
C LEU A 253 -0.71 3.86 6.15
N ARG A 254 0.49 4.30 6.50
CA ARG A 254 0.97 5.63 6.12
C ARG A 254 1.73 5.54 4.82
N GLY A 255 1.38 6.41 3.88
CA GLY A 255 2.08 6.59 2.64
C GLY A 255 2.43 8.05 2.40
N ARG A 256 3.09 8.32 1.29
CA ARG A 256 3.45 9.66 0.84
C ARG A 256 3.04 9.86 -0.61
N VAL A 257 2.45 10.99 -0.92
CA VAL A 257 2.12 11.35 -2.30
C VAL A 257 3.41 11.50 -3.12
N ALA A 258 3.65 10.57 -4.03
CA ALA A 258 4.81 10.56 -4.92
C ALA A 258 4.57 11.39 -6.18
N GLN A 259 3.37 11.29 -6.77
CA GLN A 259 2.99 12.01 -7.98
C GLN A 259 1.52 12.43 -7.94
N SER A 260 1.19 13.54 -8.57
CA SER A 260 -0.17 14.03 -8.73
C SER A 260 -0.46 14.36 -10.19
N ALA A 261 -1.57 13.88 -10.70
CA ALA A 261 -2.35 14.35 -11.87
C ALA A 261 -1.57 14.82 -13.11
N HIS A 262 -0.51 14.11 -13.55
CA HIS A 262 0.19 14.46 -14.81
C HIS A 262 -0.54 13.98 -16.07
N ARG A 263 -1.50 13.07 -15.93
CA ARG A 263 -2.34 12.54 -17.01
C ARG A 263 -3.78 12.45 -16.55
N THR A 264 -4.68 12.87 -17.41
CA THR A 264 -6.12 12.70 -17.25
C THR A 264 -6.56 11.65 -18.27
N ALA A 265 -7.30 10.65 -17.84
CA ALA A 265 -7.92 9.68 -18.74
C ALA A 265 -9.00 10.40 -19.56
N GLU A 266 -8.93 10.27 -20.89
CA GLU A 266 -9.80 11.02 -21.82
C GLU A 266 -11.27 10.59 -21.70
N ASP A 267 -11.51 9.32 -21.42
CA ASP A 267 -12.82 8.68 -21.29
C ASP A 267 -13.54 8.99 -19.98
N THR A 268 -12.82 8.95 -18.85
CA THR A 268 -13.40 9.12 -17.51
C THR A 268 -13.19 10.51 -16.92
N ARG A 269 -12.30 11.33 -17.49
CA ARG A 269 -11.86 12.62 -16.93
C ARG A 269 -11.23 12.53 -15.53
N ASN A 270 -10.88 11.34 -15.12
CA ASN A 270 -10.18 11.08 -13.87
C ASN A 270 -8.68 11.21 -14.04
N ALA A 271 -8.00 11.55 -12.96
CA ALA A 271 -6.55 11.56 -12.87
C ALA A 271 -6.12 10.65 -11.72
N HIS A 272 -4.94 10.05 -11.88
CA HIS A 272 -4.35 9.21 -10.85
C HIS A 272 -3.38 10.02 -9.99
N VAL A 273 -3.52 9.86 -8.69
CA VAL A 273 -2.58 10.35 -7.69
C VAL A 273 -1.85 9.15 -7.13
N ARG A 274 -0.53 9.09 -7.31
CA ARG A 274 0.31 7.99 -6.85
C ARG A 274 0.80 8.23 -5.43
N VAL A 275 0.52 7.29 -4.57
CA VAL A 275 0.98 7.26 -3.19
C VAL A 275 1.97 6.11 -3.03
N GLU A 276 3.15 6.40 -2.52
CA GLU A 276 4.15 5.41 -2.15
C GLU A 276 3.92 4.96 -0.72
N VAL A 277 3.80 3.64 -0.51
CA VAL A 277 3.46 3.03 0.78
C VAL A 277 4.50 1.98 1.15
N PRO A 278 5.21 2.12 2.28
CA PRO A 278 6.05 1.07 2.81
C PRO A 278 5.21 -0.16 3.20
N ASN A 279 5.50 -1.31 2.60
CA ASN A 279 4.72 -2.54 2.78
C ASN A 279 5.39 -3.50 3.76
N LYS A 280 5.56 -3.06 5.01
CA LYS A 280 6.15 -3.89 6.06
C LYS A 280 5.19 -5.00 6.45
N GLY A 281 5.66 -6.25 6.34
CA GLY A 281 4.89 -7.44 6.71
C GLY A 281 3.90 -7.88 5.63
N ASP A 282 4.12 -7.48 4.37
CA ASP A 282 3.40 -7.99 3.20
C ASP A 282 1.86 -7.83 3.31
N GLN A 283 1.43 -6.62 3.70
CA GLN A 283 0.02 -6.32 4.00
C GLN A 283 -0.77 -5.85 2.77
N LEU A 284 -0.08 -5.42 1.73
CA LEU A 284 -0.65 -4.94 0.48
C LEU A 284 -0.11 -5.76 -0.68
N HIS A 285 -1.01 -6.16 -1.57
CA HIS A 285 -0.66 -6.89 -2.78
C HIS A 285 -1.16 -6.15 -4.02
N ALA A 286 -0.43 -6.24 -5.12
CA ALA A 286 -0.87 -5.66 -6.39
C ALA A 286 -2.24 -6.20 -6.79
N GLY A 287 -3.17 -5.30 -7.15
CA GLY A 287 -4.57 -5.62 -7.43
C GLY A 287 -5.52 -5.41 -6.24
N ASP A 288 -5.02 -5.15 -5.02
CA ASP A 288 -5.88 -4.84 -3.88
C ASP A 288 -6.57 -3.48 -4.06
N PHE A 289 -7.87 -3.42 -3.72
CA PHE A 289 -8.61 -2.18 -3.65
C PHE A 289 -8.54 -1.59 -2.24
N VAL A 290 -8.23 -0.29 -2.19
CA VAL A 290 -7.99 0.43 -0.94
C VAL A 290 -8.68 1.79 -0.94
N GLU A 291 -8.89 2.35 0.24
CA GLU A 291 -9.34 3.72 0.41
C GLU A 291 -8.16 4.62 0.77
N VAL A 292 -8.02 5.73 0.06
CA VAL A 292 -6.90 6.67 0.22
C VAL A 292 -7.41 8.02 0.71
N SER A 293 -6.86 8.50 1.82
CA SER A 293 -7.08 9.84 2.34
C SER A 293 -5.89 10.74 2.02
N LEU A 294 -6.13 11.81 1.28
CA LEU A 294 -5.14 12.74 0.76
C LEU A 294 -5.37 14.15 1.30
N SER A 295 -4.32 14.91 1.51
CA SER A 295 -4.41 16.31 1.90
C SER A 295 -4.47 17.23 0.68
N ALA A 296 -5.47 18.12 0.62
CA ALA A 296 -5.57 19.14 -0.41
C ALA A 296 -4.72 20.37 -0.09
N ALA A 297 -4.19 21.00 -1.15
CA ALA A 297 -3.50 22.28 -1.03
C ALA A 297 -4.47 23.43 -0.73
N GLY A 298 -4.15 24.23 0.26
CA GLY A 298 -4.47 25.65 0.26
C GLY A 298 -5.91 26.09 0.57
N SER A 299 -6.83 25.22 1.00
CA SER A 299 -8.16 25.67 1.43
C SER A 299 -8.32 25.77 2.96
N GLY A 300 -7.23 25.70 3.69
CA GLY A 300 -7.29 25.88 5.14
C GLY A 300 -7.70 27.32 5.47
N ILE A 301 -9.00 27.56 5.63
CA ILE A 301 -9.50 28.69 6.39
C ILE A 301 -9.08 28.40 7.83
N ASP A 302 -8.52 29.39 8.50
CA ASP A 302 -8.25 29.27 9.93
C ASP A 302 -9.60 29.01 10.63
N GLN A 303 -9.82 27.79 11.08
CA GLN A 303 -11.04 27.35 11.75
C GLN A 303 -10.75 26.96 13.17
N LEU A 304 -11.70 27.23 14.05
CA LEU A 304 -11.62 26.72 15.40
C LEU A 304 -11.92 25.23 15.37
N ALA A 305 -11.00 24.45 15.92
CA ALA A 305 -11.17 23.01 16.04
C ALA A 305 -10.80 22.59 17.45
N VAL A 306 -11.55 21.65 17.99
CA VAL A 306 -11.32 21.07 19.32
C VAL A 306 -10.95 19.58 19.16
N PRO A 307 -10.12 19.03 20.06
CA PRO A 307 -9.93 17.57 20.10
C PRO A 307 -11.30 16.88 20.21
N THR A 308 -11.52 15.85 19.40
CA THR A 308 -12.82 15.16 19.35
C THR A 308 -13.20 14.58 20.71
N GLU A 309 -12.22 14.21 21.53
CA GLU A 309 -12.41 13.73 22.92
C GLU A 309 -12.91 14.81 23.88
N ALA A 310 -12.74 16.10 23.56
CA ALA A 310 -13.21 17.21 24.39
C ALA A 310 -14.70 17.53 24.19
N ILE A 311 -15.36 16.88 23.24
CA ILE A 311 -16.78 17.10 22.92
C ILE A 311 -17.64 16.17 23.77
N VAL A 312 -18.54 16.74 24.54
CA VAL A 312 -19.43 16.00 25.46
C VAL A 312 -20.90 16.29 25.12
N GLN A 313 -21.74 15.29 25.33
CA GLN A 313 -23.19 15.46 25.25
C GLN A 313 -23.74 15.75 26.64
N LEU A 314 -24.29 16.94 26.86
CA LEU A 314 -24.90 17.35 28.13
C LEU A 314 -26.37 17.71 27.85
N GLN A 315 -27.30 17.00 28.48
CA GLN A 315 -28.77 17.26 28.37
C GLN A 315 -29.28 17.35 26.91
N GLY A 316 -28.70 16.55 26.01
CA GLY A 316 -29.06 16.54 24.58
C GLY A 316 -28.42 17.65 23.73
N GLN A 317 -27.57 18.47 24.33
CA GLN A 317 -26.75 19.46 23.61
C GLN A 317 -25.30 19.02 23.55
N THR A 318 -24.65 19.35 22.45
CA THR A 318 -23.23 19.13 22.25
C THR A 318 -22.46 20.33 22.82
N VAL A 319 -21.62 20.10 23.82
CA VAL A 319 -20.89 21.15 24.54
C VAL A 319 -19.40 20.86 24.62
N VAL A 320 -18.61 21.91 24.80
CA VAL A 320 -17.22 21.88 25.25
C VAL A 320 -17.12 22.68 26.53
N PHE A 321 -16.35 22.17 27.49
CA PHE A 321 -16.11 22.89 28.73
C PHE A 321 -15.01 23.93 28.55
N ARG A 322 -15.32 25.18 28.92
CA ARG A 322 -14.37 26.30 28.92
C ARG A 322 -13.97 26.62 30.35
N GLU A 323 -12.69 26.73 30.63
CA GLU A 323 -12.16 27.24 31.88
C GLU A 323 -12.54 28.71 32.05
N ARG A 324 -13.21 29.02 33.13
CA ARG A 324 -13.55 30.38 33.54
C ARG A 324 -12.58 30.88 34.63
N THR A 325 -12.29 30.05 35.58
CA THR A 325 -11.24 30.18 36.59
C THR A 325 -10.55 28.84 36.77
N ALA A 326 -9.38 28.78 37.43
CA ALA A 326 -8.60 27.58 37.60
C ALA A 326 -9.37 26.35 38.14
N GLU A 327 -10.53 26.54 38.77
CA GLU A 327 -11.35 25.49 39.40
C GLU A 327 -12.80 25.49 38.86
N GLU A 328 -13.17 26.37 37.95
CA GLU A 328 -14.54 26.53 37.47
C GLU A 328 -14.62 26.40 35.94
N PHE A 329 -15.47 25.48 35.49
CA PHE A 329 -15.69 25.18 34.08
C PHE A 329 -17.14 25.44 33.70
N GLU A 330 -17.32 26.10 32.56
CA GLU A 330 -18.64 26.41 32.04
C GLU A 330 -18.89 25.63 30.77
N PRO A 331 -20.04 24.95 30.59
CA PRO A 331 -20.39 24.29 29.33
C PRO A 331 -20.75 25.33 28.29
N VAL A 332 -20.06 25.27 27.14
CA VAL A 332 -20.34 26.13 26.00
C VAL A 332 -20.96 25.27 24.90
N PRO A 333 -22.21 25.52 24.50
CA PRO A 333 -22.84 24.80 23.39
C PRO A 333 -22.14 25.12 22.09
N ILE A 334 -21.84 24.07 21.31
CA ILE A 334 -21.15 24.16 20.05
C ILE A 334 -21.93 23.44 18.95
N LYS A 335 -21.74 23.89 17.71
CA LYS A 335 -22.14 23.13 16.51
C LYS A 335 -20.94 22.41 15.98
N VAL A 336 -21.04 21.10 15.88
CA VAL A 336 -19.98 20.24 15.36
C VAL A 336 -20.05 20.20 13.83
N GLY A 337 -18.90 20.35 13.20
CA GLY A 337 -18.70 20.23 11.76
C GLY A 337 -17.96 18.93 11.42
N THR A 338 -17.09 18.99 10.41
CA THR A 338 -16.33 17.84 9.92
C THR A 338 -15.22 17.47 10.89
N VAL A 339 -15.04 16.16 11.12
CA VAL A 339 -13.91 15.61 11.87
C VAL A 339 -12.71 15.50 10.92
N VAL A 340 -11.57 16.08 11.32
CA VAL A 340 -10.31 16.03 10.58
C VAL A 340 -9.23 15.49 11.51
N ALA A 341 -8.75 14.28 11.25
CA ALA A 341 -7.85 13.55 12.15
C ALA A 341 -8.44 13.43 13.58
N ASP A 342 -7.78 13.95 14.59
CA ASP A 342 -8.19 13.88 15.99
C ASP A 342 -8.97 15.13 16.44
N HIS A 343 -9.30 16.05 15.51
CA HIS A 343 -9.96 17.31 15.80
C HIS A 343 -11.29 17.43 15.08
N THR A 344 -12.27 18.02 15.74
CA THR A 344 -13.57 18.34 15.15
C THR A 344 -13.65 19.85 14.97
N ILE A 345 -14.00 20.30 13.75
CA ILE A 345 -14.25 21.70 13.45
C ILE A 345 -15.49 22.12 14.23
N VAL A 346 -15.41 23.26 14.92
CA VAL A 346 -16.52 23.81 15.66
C VAL A 346 -16.94 25.16 15.10
N THR A 347 -18.25 25.36 15.03
CA THR A 347 -18.88 26.64 14.70
C THR A 347 -19.78 27.03 15.85
N SER A 348 -19.72 28.29 16.19
CA SER A 348 -20.60 28.85 17.25
C SER A 348 -22.04 29.02 16.75
#